data_1145d030be94de732ac23cd9d29c57a5
#
_entry.id   1145d030be94de732ac23cd9d29c57a5
#
_cell.length_a   1.000
_cell.length_b   1.000
_cell.length_c   1.000
_cell.angle_alpha   90.00
_cell.angle_beta   90.00
_cell.angle_gamma   90.00
#
_symmetry.space_group_name_H-M   'P 1'
#
loop_
_entity.id
_entity.type
_entity.pdbx_description
1 polymer ?
#
loop_
_entity_poly.entity_id
_entity_poly.type
_entity_poly.pdbx_seq_one_letter_code
_entity_poly.pdbx_strand_id
1 'polypeptide(L)'
;LRALAYAQIEYLECTHHVVHFHLLSGEDVVSLSLWVSFAEVAKPLLEDGRFVQPHRSYVVNLAAAQLLTAGELQMCSGARIPIPRGREGAVREAFRSWIDR
;
A
#
# COMPACT_ATOMS: atom_id res chain seq x y z
N LEU A 1 17.02 12.89 -7.15
CA LEU A 1 15.87 12.26 -7.82
C LEU A 1 16.07 10.75 -7.92
N ARG A 2 15.02 10.02 -7.63
CA ARG A 2 15.08 8.56 -7.69
C ARG A 2 13.79 8.03 -8.30
N ALA A 3 13.91 7.18 -9.30
CA ALA A 3 12.79 6.49 -9.90
C ALA A 3 12.59 5.16 -9.21
N LEU A 4 11.33 4.83 -8.88
CA LEU A 4 10.95 3.56 -8.28
C LEU A 4 9.98 2.84 -9.21
N ALA A 5 10.28 1.57 -9.52
CA ALA A 5 9.34 0.73 -10.23
C ALA A 5 8.26 0.25 -9.25
N TYR A 6 7.02 0.12 -9.72
CA TYR A 6 5.92 -0.38 -8.89
C TYR A 6 6.23 -1.74 -8.26
N ALA A 7 6.92 -2.61 -9.01
CA ALA A 7 7.29 -3.93 -8.51
C ALA A 7 8.24 -3.90 -7.32
N GLN A 8 8.94 -2.79 -7.10
CA GLN A 8 9.86 -2.63 -5.97
C GLN A 8 9.15 -2.22 -4.69
N ILE A 9 7.93 -1.70 -4.79
CA ILE A 9 7.20 -1.12 -3.66
C ILE A 9 6.41 -2.21 -2.97
N GLU A 10 6.64 -2.38 -1.67
CA GLU A 10 5.82 -3.26 -0.84
C GLU A 10 4.55 -2.53 -0.40
N TYR A 11 4.68 -1.35 0.19
CA TYR A 11 3.54 -0.51 0.55
C TYR A 11 4.01 0.93 0.80
N LEU A 12 3.05 1.85 0.76
CA LEU A 12 3.23 3.24 1.16
C LEU A 12 2.55 3.47 2.49
N GLU A 13 3.16 4.32 3.30
CA GLU A 13 2.60 4.75 4.58
C GLU A 13 2.74 6.26 4.70
N CYS A 14 1.67 6.93 5.12
CA CYS A 14 1.71 8.36 5.39
C CYS A 14 1.62 8.62 6.89
N THR A 15 2.65 9.26 7.45
CA THR A 15 2.70 9.62 8.87
C THR A 15 3.14 11.06 8.99
N HIS A 16 2.34 11.90 9.68
CA HIS A 16 2.70 13.30 9.90
C HIS A 16 3.09 14.03 8.62
N HIS A 17 2.32 13.81 7.53
CA HIS A 17 2.54 14.41 6.20
C HIS A 17 3.84 13.95 5.53
N VAL A 18 4.45 12.89 6.02
CA VAL A 18 5.62 12.25 5.41
C VAL A 18 5.17 10.96 4.75
N VAL A 19 5.52 10.78 3.49
CA VAL A 19 5.22 9.55 2.75
C VAL A 19 6.43 8.64 2.78
N HIS A 20 6.25 7.43 3.30
CA HIS A 20 7.26 6.39 3.34
C HIS A 20 6.95 5.38 2.25
N PHE A 21 7.93 5.15 1.36
CA PHE A 21 7.88 4.09 0.37
C PHE A 21 8.68 2.92 0.92
N HIS A 22 7.99 1.92 1.47
CA HIS A 22 8.63 0.72 1.98
C HIS A 22 8.87 -0.22 0.82
N LEU A 23 10.14 -0.48 0.52
CA LEU A 23 10.52 -1.31 -0.62
C LEU A 23 10.67 -2.78 -0.23
N LEU A 24 10.50 -3.66 -1.19
CA LEU A 24 10.68 -5.10 -0.98
C LEU A 24 12.09 -5.45 -0.52
N SER A 25 13.07 -4.60 -0.83
CA SER A 25 14.45 -4.75 -0.37
C SER A 25 14.60 -4.51 1.14
N GLY A 26 13.58 -3.94 1.78
CA GLY A 26 13.66 -3.49 3.17
C GLY A 26 14.03 -2.02 3.32
N GLU A 27 14.39 -1.36 2.23
CA GLU A 27 14.70 0.07 2.25
C GLU A 27 13.44 0.89 2.45
N ASP A 28 13.54 1.98 3.21
CA ASP A 28 12.47 2.96 3.41
C ASP A 28 12.88 4.25 2.72
N VAL A 29 12.22 4.59 1.62
CA VAL A 29 12.47 5.83 0.89
C VAL A 29 11.46 6.85 1.36
N VAL A 30 11.93 7.92 1.96
CA VAL A 30 11.08 8.96 2.55
C VAL A 30 10.95 10.12 1.59
N SER A 31 9.71 10.55 1.36
CA SER A 31 9.41 11.73 0.56
C SER A 31 8.73 12.77 1.44
N LEU A 32 9.37 13.92 1.60
CA LEU A 32 8.77 15.08 2.25
C LEU A 32 7.99 15.84 1.20
N SER A 33 6.68 15.70 1.23
CA SER A 33 5.83 16.41 0.29
C SER A 33 5.07 17.51 1.02
N LEU A 34 5.56 18.73 0.89
CA LEU A 34 4.88 19.90 1.42
C LEU A 34 3.78 20.41 0.49
N TRP A 35 3.78 19.93 -0.76
CA TRP A 35 2.94 20.49 -1.83
C TRP A 35 1.94 19.49 -2.41
N VAL A 36 2.14 18.19 -2.16
CA VAL A 36 1.32 17.14 -2.74
C VAL A 36 0.77 16.27 -1.61
N SER A 37 -0.55 16.06 -1.59
CA SER A 37 -1.19 15.22 -0.59
C SER A 37 -0.88 13.75 -0.82
N PHE A 38 -1.05 12.93 0.23
CA PHE A 38 -0.91 11.48 0.09
C PHE A 38 -1.87 10.92 -0.96
N ALA A 39 -3.09 11.46 -1.01
CA ALA A 39 -4.07 11.03 -2.01
C ALA A 39 -3.57 11.25 -3.44
N GLU A 40 -2.88 12.37 -3.69
CA GLU A 40 -2.31 12.65 -5.01
C GLU A 40 -1.14 11.73 -5.34
N VAL A 41 -0.30 11.42 -4.35
CA VAL A 41 0.80 10.46 -4.52
C VAL A 41 0.25 9.07 -4.82
N ALA A 42 -0.81 8.67 -4.13
CA ALA A 42 -1.41 7.34 -4.25
C ALA A 42 -2.19 7.13 -5.54
N LYS A 43 -2.74 8.21 -6.11
CA LYS A 43 -3.65 8.11 -7.26
C LYS A 43 -3.12 7.27 -8.41
N PRO A 44 -1.91 7.53 -8.95
CA PRO A 44 -1.41 6.70 -10.06
C PRO A 44 -1.19 5.24 -9.67
N LEU A 45 -0.84 4.97 -8.40
CA LEU A 45 -0.69 3.59 -7.94
C LEU A 45 -2.05 2.89 -7.90
N LEU A 46 -3.07 3.58 -7.41
CA LEU A 46 -4.42 3.00 -7.29
C LEU A 46 -5.09 2.76 -8.65
N GLU A 47 -4.59 3.36 -9.72
CA GLU A 47 -5.04 3.08 -11.08
C GLU A 47 -4.46 1.75 -11.60
N ASP A 48 -3.42 1.25 -10.96
CA ASP A 48 -2.82 -0.05 -11.28
C ASP A 48 -3.45 -1.10 -10.35
N GLY A 49 -4.05 -2.15 -10.91
CA GLY A 49 -4.76 -3.19 -10.16
C GLY A 49 -3.91 -3.94 -9.14
N ARG A 50 -2.61 -3.70 -9.11
CA ARG A 50 -1.67 -4.25 -8.14
C ARG A 50 -1.82 -3.63 -6.75
N PHE A 51 -2.34 -2.40 -6.67
CA PHE A 51 -2.39 -1.64 -5.42
C PHE A 51 -3.82 -1.47 -4.93
N VAL A 52 -3.97 -1.47 -3.60
CA VAL A 52 -5.23 -1.17 -2.93
C VAL A 52 -4.93 -0.27 -1.72
N GLN A 53 -5.90 0.55 -1.35
CA GLN A 53 -5.80 1.42 -0.17
C GLN A 53 -6.70 0.87 0.94
N PRO A 54 -6.17 0.01 1.84
CA PRO A 54 -6.97 -0.57 2.92
C PRO A 54 -7.28 0.42 4.04
N HIS A 55 -6.48 1.47 4.14
CA HIS A 55 -6.56 2.46 5.21
C HIS A 55 -6.13 3.80 4.63
N ARG A 56 -6.69 4.91 5.14
CA ARG A 56 -6.38 6.25 4.62
C ARG A 56 -4.89 6.60 4.61
N SER A 57 -4.10 5.94 5.46
CA SER A 57 -2.67 6.19 5.59
C SER A 57 -1.79 5.13 4.92
N TYR A 58 -2.39 4.14 4.25
CA TYR A 58 -1.65 3.03 3.64
C TYR A 58 -2.13 2.72 2.25
N VAL A 59 -1.18 2.45 1.35
CA VAL A 59 -1.45 1.86 0.03
C VAL A 59 -0.54 0.66 -0.09
N VAL A 60 -1.09 -0.51 -0.39
CA VAL A 60 -0.33 -1.76 -0.39
C VAL A 60 -0.28 -2.39 -1.77
N ASN A 61 0.85 -3.04 -2.06
CA ASN A 61 1.04 -3.86 -3.25
C ASN A 61 0.49 -5.26 -2.95
N LEU A 62 -0.58 -5.64 -3.64
CA LEU A 62 -1.22 -6.94 -3.44
C LEU A 62 -0.29 -8.11 -3.80
N ALA A 63 0.67 -7.91 -4.71
CA ALA A 63 1.66 -8.93 -5.03
C ALA A 63 2.56 -9.27 -3.85
N ALA A 64 2.69 -8.36 -2.87
CA ALA A 64 3.50 -8.56 -1.67
C ALA A 64 2.65 -8.91 -0.45
N ALA A 65 1.33 -9.03 -0.60
CA ALA A 65 0.44 -9.41 0.49
C ALA A 65 0.43 -10.92 0.65
N GLN A 66 0.49 -11.39 1.89
CA GLN A 66 0.52 -12.82 2.19
C GLN A 66 -0.76 -13.34 2.80
N LEU A 67 -1.39 -12.56 3.67
CA LEU A 67 -2.53 -13.05 4.42
C LEU A 67 -3.48 -11.91 4.74
N LEU A 68 -4.75 -12.13 4.42
CA LEU A 68 -5.82 -11.23 4.78
C LEU A 68 -6.63 -11.84 5.91
N THR A 69 -6.73 -11.12 7.03
CA THR A 69 -7.63 -11.47 8.13
C THR A 69 -8.73 -10.40 8.22
N ALA A 70 -9.65 -10.56 9.18
CA ALA A 70 -10.75 -9.60 9.32
C ALA A 70 -10.28 -8.18 9.62
N GLY A 71 -9.15 -8.01 10.32
CA GLY A 71 -8.72 -6.72 10.81
C GLY A 71 -7.41 -6.21 10.22
N GLU A 72 -6.70 -7.03 9.43
CA GLU A 72 -5.39 -6.60 8.92
C GLU A 72 -4.97 -7.38 7.69
N LEU A 73 -4.03 -6.78 6.96
CA LEU A 73 -3.38 -7.41 5.83
C LEU A 73 -1.91 -7.58 6.18
N GLN A 74 -1.42 -8.82 6.15
CA GLN A 74 -0.03 -9.12 6.45
C GLN A 74 0.78 -9.14 5.16
N MET A 75 1.89 -8.41 5.17
CA MET A 75 2.77 -8.27 4.03
C MET A 75 3.94 -9.26 4.11
N CYS A 76 4.61 -9.49 3.01
CA CYS A 76 5.73 -10.45 2.96
C CYS A 76 6.90 -10.09 3.87
N SER A 77 7.07 -8.82 4.22
CA SER A 77 8.09 -8.37 5.17
C SER A 77 7.71 -8.65 6.63
N GLY A 78 6.46 -9.04 6.88
CA GLY A 78 5.93 -9.16 8.22
C GLY A 78 5.16 -7.93 8.68
N ALA A 79 5.12 -6.87 7.88
CA ALA A 79 4.34 -5.68 8.20
C ALA A 79 2.85 -6.03 8.27
N ARG A 80 2.16 -5.45 9.23
CA ARG A 80 0.72 -5.65 9.45
C ARG A 80 -0.01 -4.35 9.21
N ILE A 81 -0.81 -4.32 8.16
CA ILE A 81 -1.52 -3.12 7.73
C ILE A 81 -2.95 -3.20 8.27
N PRO A 82 -3.38 -2.24 9.10
CA PRO A 82 -4.72 -2.28 9.68
C PRO A 82 -5.78 -2.02 8.62
N ILE A 83 -6.91 -2.74 8.76
CA ILE A 83 -8.07 -2.56 7.90
C ILE A 83 -9.21 -2.07 8.80
N PRO A 84 -9.63 -0.81 8.68
CA PRO A 84 -10.70 -0.31 9.50
C PRO A 84 -12.03 -0.99 9.17
N ARG A 85 -12.93 -1.00 10.14
CA ARG A 85 -14.26 -1.54 9.97
C ARG A 85 -14.95 -0.87 8.79
N GLY A 86 -15.57 -1.67 7.94
CA GLY A 86 -16.24 -1.18 6.74
C GLY A 86 -15.38 -1.20 5.48
N ARG A 87 -14.06 -1.45 5.63
CA ARG A 87 -13.16 -1.54 4.48
C ARG A 87 -12.81 -2.98 4.10
N GLU A 88 -13.13 -3.94 4.95
CA GLU A 88 -12.72 -5.34 4.75
C GLU A 88 -13.25 -5.91 3.43
N GLY A 89 -14.49 -5.59 3.09
CA GLY A 89 -15.11 -6.11 1.85
C GLY A 89 -14.37 -5.64 0.60
N ALA A 90 -14.03 -4.34 0.54
CA ALA A 90 -13.31 -3.78 -0.60
C ALA A 90 -11.91 -4.36 -0.72
N VAL A 91 -11.21 -4.55 0.40
CA VAL A 91 -9.86 -5.12 0.40
C VAL A 91 -9.91 -6.59 -0.01
N ARG A 92 -10.88 -7.34 0.50
CA ARG A 92 -11.07 -8.75 0.15
C ARG A 92 -11.33 -8.91 -1.35
N GLU A 93 -12.19 -8.06 -1.89
CA GLU A 93 -12.50 -8.11 -3.32
C GLU A 93 -11.29 -7.78 -4.18
N ALA A 94 -10.52 -6.77 -3.80
CA ALA A 94 -9.30 -6.39 -4.50
C ALA A 94 -8.27 -7.53 -4.46
N PHE A 95 -8.10 -8.16 -3.31
CA PHE A 95 -7.16 -9.28 -3.15
C PHE A 95 -7.60 -10.49 -3.96
N ARG A 96 -8.90 -10.81 -3.93
CA ARG A 96 -9.46 -11.90 -4.73
C ARG A 96 -9.24 -11.65 -6.23
N SER A 97 -9.55 -10.45 -6.69
CA SER A 97 -9.32 -10.05 -8.08
C SER A 97 -7.86 -10.21 -8.48
N TRP A 98 -6.95 -9.83 -7.58
CA TRP A 98 -5.52 -9.96 -7.84
C TRP A 98 -5.10 -11.43 -7.96
N ILE A 99 -5.57 -12.29 -7.07
CA ILE A 99 -5.24 -13.72 -7.06
C ILE A 99 -5.81 -14.42 -8.31
N ASP A 100 -7.01 -14.03 -8.73
CA ASP A 100 -7.75 -14.69 -9.81
C ASP A 100 -7.44 -14.15 -11.21
N ARG A 101 -6.53 -13.21 -11.32
CA ARG A 101 -6.23 -12.59 -12.61
C ARG A 101 -5.53 -13.54 -13.58
#